data_722227786b8a0c34771bdd3e14b0750f
#
_entry.id   722227786b8a0c34771bdd3e14b0750f
#
_cell.length_a   1.000
_cell.length_b   1.000
_cell.length_c   1.000
_cell.angle_alpha   90.00
_cell.angle_beta   90.00
_cell.angle_gamma   90.00
#
_symmetry.space_group_name_H-M   'P 1'
#
loop_
_entity.id
_entity.type
_entity.pdbx_description
1 polymer ?
#
loop_
_entity_poly.entity_id
_entity_poly.type
_entity_poly.pdbx_seq_one_letter_code
_entity_poly.pdbx_strand_id
1 'polypeptide(L)'
;MTEHNIVIGSRGSRLAVIQSEMVRDFIREKKPGCQVEILTMKTTGDKILDRTLEKIGGKGLFVKELDKALRDGCSDLSVHSLKDMPMELSEELPLLAFSKREDPRDVLVLPEGAEKWDRTLPVGCSSQRRMLQLKELYPDVTFLPVRGNIQTRLQKLQSGAYGALILAAAGLKRLGLENRIYRYFEPDEIIPAAGQGILAVQGRKGEDYAFLKAYNDPAAQTAQAAERAFVKYLNGGCSSPIAAYAEMKNGKLLLRGLYYQEATGIYKKGQIEGNPEDAETMGMLLAEGLKKECHAQSCTAVKEDDIKPGKVWLVGAGPSDPGLFTLKGKRVLQKAEVVVYDALAGQAILSMIPEDAEKINVGKRASHHLMPQEEINKILVKKALEGKRVVRLKGGDPFLFGRGGEELELLKAHQIPYEVVPGVTSAIAVPAYNGIPVTHRDFCSSVHIITGHKKKGDTYDIDFEALVRTKGTLVFLMGVTALADICDGLLKAGMREDMPAAILQQGTTAGQKRISATVSTLPEEVQKQGIQTPAIIVVGEVCALADRFAWHEALPLAGRKILVTRPKELISQMAEKLRREGAEVLELPAIK
;
A
#
# COMPACT_ATOMS: atom_id res chain seq x y z
N MET A 1 -15.67 33.25 44.02
CA MET A 1 -15.33 31.94 43.46
C MET A 1 -15.94 31.92 42.08
N THR A 2 -15.13 32.03 41.04
CA THR A 2 -15.62 31.94 39.66
C THR A 2 -16.11 30.53 39.44
N GLU A 3 -17.41 30.36 39.19
CA GLU A 3 -17.99 29.09 38.76
C GLU A 3 -17.31 28.66 37.46
N HIS A 4 -16.42 27.67 37.54
CA HIS A 4 -15.83 27.09 36.34
C HIS A 4 -16.86 26.19 35.67
N ASN A 5 -17.48 26.66 34.62
CA ASN A 5 -18.24 25.81 33.72
C ASN A 5 -17.30 24.96 32.89
N ILE A 6 -17.48 23.64 32.88
CA ILE A 6 -16.76 22.71 32.02
C ILE A 6 -17.68 22.25 30.89
N VAL A 7 -17.24 22.40 29.63
CA VAL A 7 -17.97 21.94 28.46
C VAL A 7 -17.31 20.68 27.88
N ILE A 8 -18.09 19.58 27.85
CA ILE A 8 -17.63 18.32 27.26
C ILE A 8 -18.14 18.21 25.82
N GLY A 9 -17.25 18.18 24.85
CA GLY A 9 -17.55 17.87 23.46
C GLY A 9 -17.92 16.39 23.26
N SER A 10 -19.01 16.12 22.57
CA SER A 10 -19.51 14.78 22.30
C SER A 10 -20.06 14.65 20.89
N ARG A 11 -19.97 13.44 20.31
CA ARG A 11 -20.74 13.11 19.11
C ARG A 11 -22.23 12.99 19.47
N GLY A 12 -23.12 13.28 18.49
CA GLY A 12 -24.57 13.24 18.71
C GLY A 12 -25.20 11.83 18.79
N SER A 13 -24.41 10.73 18.68
CA SER A 13 -24.97 9.38 18.83
C SER A 13 -25.30 9.07 20.30
N ARG A 14 -26.38 8.33 20.54
CA ARG A 14 -26.83 7.99 21.92
C ARG A 14 -25.69 7.37 22.76
N LEU A 15 -24.88 6.46 22.16
CA LEU A 15 -23.74 5.86 22.86
C LEU A 15 -22.69 6.92 23.24
N ALA A 16 -22.34 7.84 22.33
CA ALA A 16 -21.35 8.87 22.62
C ALA A 16 -21.85 9.83 23.72
N VAL A 17 -23.13 10.20 23.71
CA VAL A 17 -23.71 11.04 24.75
C VAL A 17 -23.63 10.34 26.09
N ILE A 18 -24.05 9.06 26.21
CA ILE A 18 -23.95 8.28 27.47
C ILE A 18 -22.49 8.22 27.95
N GLN A 19 -21.51 8.04 27.04
CA GLN A 19 -20.09 8.03 27.40
C GLN A 19 -19.62 9.38 27.96
N SER A 20 -20.11 10.48 27.40
CA SER A 20 -19.84 11.82 27.91
C SER A 20 -20.54 12.10 29.23
N GLU A 21 -21.76 11.57 29.43
CA GLU A 21 -22.50 11.63 30.71
C GLU A 21 -21.75 10.90 31.82
N MET A 22 -21.15 9.74 31.55
CA MET A 22 -20.33 9.02 32.54
C MET A 22 -19.16 9.89 33.04
N VAL A 23 -18.50 10.62 32.15
CA VAL A 23 -17.40 11.53 32.53
C VAL A 23 -17.94 12.77 33.22
N ARG A 24 -19.06 13.34 32.76
CA ARG A 24 -19.76 14.46 33.42
C ARG A 24 -20.09 14.12 34.86
N ASP A 25 -20.69 12.97 35.07
CA ASP A 25 -21.17 12.56 36.40
C ASP A 25 -20.01 12.30 37.36
N PHE A 26 -18.91 11.73 36.86
CA PHE A 26 -17.65 11.62 37.61
C PHE A 26 -17.08 13.00 37.99
N ILE A 27 -17.04 13.97 37.05
CA ILE A 27 -16.54 15.31 37.34
C ILE A 27 -17.40 15.99 38.42
N ARG A 28 -18.72 15.88 38.34
CA ARG A 28 -19.65 16.44 39.35
C ARG A 28 -19.46 15.83 40.73
N GLU A 29 -19.16 14.52 40.79
CA GLU A 29 -18.84 13.84 42.04
C GLU A 29 -17.54 14.37 42.68
N LYS A 30 -16.51 14.56 41.87
CA LYS A 30 -15.17 14.97 42.36
C LYS A 30 -14.98 16.47 42.50
N LYS A 31 -15.85 17.27 41.87
CA LYS A 31 -15.85 18.74 41.94
C LYS A 31 -17.27 19.26 42.20
N PRO A 32 -17.78 19.07 43.44
CA PRO A 32 -19.09 19.60 43.80
C PRO A 32 -19.16 21.12 43.57
N GLY A 33 -20.20 21.59 42.86
CA GLY A 33 -20.37 23.01 42.52
C GLY A 33 -19.83 23.39 41.12
N CYS A 34 -19.17 22.49 40.43
CA CYS A 34 -18.82 22.70 39.03
C CYS A 34 -20.02 22.41 38.11
N GLN A 35 -20.40 23.37 37.27
CA GLN A 35 -21.38 23.11 36.21
C GLN A 35 -20.69 22.40 35.06
N VAL A 36 -21.26 21.28 34.62
CA VAL A 36 -20.71 20.50 33.49
C VAL A 36 -21.80 20.31 32.44
N GLU A 37 -21.53 20.82 31.24
CA GLU A 37 -22.43 20.75 30.09
C GLU A 37 -21.90 19.81 29.03
N ILE A 38 -22.77 19.24 28.19
CA ILE A 38 -22.38 18.40 27.06
C ILE A 38 -22.77 19.11 25.77
N LEU A 39 -21.78 19.46 24.97
CA LEU A 39 -21.92 20.03 23.64
C LEU A 39 -21.91 18.92 22.60
N THR A 40 -23.06 18.61 22.00
CA THR A 40 -23.17 17.59 20.97
C THR A 40 -22.92 18.15 19.56
N MET A 41 -22.17 17.42 18.74
CA MET A 41 -21.90 17.81 17.35
C MET A 41 -21.98 16.61 16.41
N LYS A 42 -22.32 16.88 15.14
CA LYS A 42 -22.34 15.87 14.06
C LYS A 42 -20.99 15.85 13.37
N THR A 43 -20.30 14.72 13.41
CA THR A 43 -19.00 14.54 12.72
C THR A 43 -19.18 14.18 11.25
N THR A 44 -18.11 14.38 10.47
CA THR A 44 -18.06 13.97 9.05
C THR A 44 -18.34 12.48 8.89
N GLY A 45 -17.84 11.65 9.81
CA GLY A 45 -18.11 10.21 9.82
C GLY A 45 -19.58 9.84 10.10
N ASP A 46 -20.34 10.70 10.78
CA ASP A 46 -21.77 10.51 11.04
C ASP A 46 -22.64 10.91 9.83
N LYS A 47 -22.13 11.78 8.94
CA LYS A 47 -22.84 12.27 7.75
C LYS A 47 -22.75 11.32 6.55
N ILE A 48 -21.64 10.57 6.41
CA ILE A 48 -21.39 9.72 5.25
C ILE A 48 -21.80 8.28 5.57
N LEU A 49 -22.96 7.84 5.10
CA LEU A 49 -23.54 6.51 5.36
C LEU A 49 -23.50 5.58 4.14
N ASP A 50 -23.25 6.11 2.94
CA ASP A 50 -23.38 5.44 1.64
C ASP A 50 -22.09 4.77 1.12
N ARG A 51 -20.93 5.06 1.72
CA ARG A 51 -19.62 4.53 1.30
C ARG A 51 -18.87 3.84 2.45
N THR A 52 -17.99 2.87 2.14
CA THR A 52 -17.16 2.20 3.17
C THR A 52 -16.08 3.16 3.69
N LEU A 53 -15.70 3.06 4.98
CA LEU A 53 -14.67 3.93 5.61
C LEU A 53 -13.33 3.85 4.86
N GLU A 54 -13.00 2.70 4.27
CA GLU A 54 -11.81 2.47 3.45
C GLU A 54 -11.79 3.33 2.17
N LYS A 55 -12.96 3.55 1.54
CA LYS A 55 -13.07 4.36 0.31
C LYS A 55 -13.07 5.87 0.57
N ILE A 56 -13.25 6.30 1.81
CA ILE A 56 -13.33 7.73 2.17
C ILE A 56 -11.93 8.31 2.48
N GLY A 57 -10.95 7.46 2.81
CA GLY A 57 -9.52 7.82 2.86
C GLY A 57 -9.12 8.96 3.81
N GLY A 58 -9.81 9.13 4.96
CA GLY A 58 -9.50 10.22 5.89
C GLY A 58 -9.13 9.75 7.28
N LYS A 59 -7.92 10.05 7.77
CA LYS A 59 -7.56 9.90 9.19
C LYS A 59 -8.46 10.82 10.02
N GLY A 60 -9.06 10.30 11.11
CA GLY A 60 -9.78 11.11 12.10
C GLY A 60 -11.20 11.58 11.73
N LEU A 61 -11.95 10.83 10.91
CA LEU A 61 -13.31 11.18 10.47
C LEU A 61 -14.32 11.43 11.62
N PHE A 62 -14.03 10.94 12.81
CA PHE A 62 -14.91 11.04 13.99
C PHE A 62 -14.40 12.01 15.05
N VAL A 63 -13.20 12.60 14.87
CA VAL A 63 -12.56 13.46 15.88
C VAL A 63 -12.33 14.90 15.41
N LYS A 64 -12.31 15.18 14.10
CA LYS A 64 -11.95 16.51 13.55
C LYS A 64 -12.79 17.65 14.09
N GLU A 65 -14.10 17.47 14.20
CA GLU A 65 -15.00 18.49 14.70
C GLU A 65 -14.83 18.68 16.21
N LEU A 66 -14.56 17.61 16.95
CA LEU A 66 -14.27 17.65 18.39
C LEU A 66 -12.91 18.32 18.65
N ASP A 67 -11.88 17.97 17.88
CA ASP A 67 -10.56 18.61 17.96
C ASP A 67 -10.65 20.11 17.65
N LYS A 68 -11.48 20.50 16.67
CA LYS A 68 -11.74 21.90 16.36
C LYS A 68 -12.40 22.62 17.53
N ALA A 69 -13.44 22.03 18.12
CA ALA A 69 -14.14 22.61 19.27
C ALA A 69 -13.22 22.81 20.47
N LEU A 70 -12.28 21.87 20.73
CA LEU A 70 -11.23 22.03 21.74
C LEU A 70 -10.29 23.21 21.42
N ARG A 71 -9.79 23.32 20.18
CA ARG A 71 -8.88 24.41 19.78
C ARG A 71 -9.55 25.77 19.83
N ASP A 72 -10.82 25.84 19.40
CA ASP A 72 -11.59 27.09 19.35
C ASP A 72 -12.12 27.50 20.75
N GLY A 73 -11.88 26.68 21.80
CA GLY A 73 -12.37 26.93 23.16
C GLY A 73 -13.88 26.74 23.31
N CYS A 74 -14.55 26.12 22.34
CA CYS A 74 -15.99 25.80 22.43
C CYS A 74 -16.28 24.61 23.37
N SER A 75 -15.28 23.77 23.61
CA SER A 75 -15.31 22.72 24.64
C SER A 75 -13.97 22.67 25.38
N ASP A 76 -13.98 22.20 26.62
CA ASP A 76 -12.80 22.05 27.47
C ASP A 76 -12.26 20.63 27.41
N LEU A 77 -13.16 19.67 27.25
CA LEU A 77 -12.84 18.24 27.16
C LEU A 77 -13.59 17.63 25.96
N SER A 78 -13.08 16.52 25.46
CA SER A 78 -13.81 15.62 24.54
C SER A 78 -13.70 14.18 25.02
N VAL A 79 -14.79 13.42 24.88
CA VAL A 79 -14.85 12.02 25.31
C VAL A 79 -14.96 11.12 24.08
N HIS A 80 -14.09 10.11 24.04
CA HIS A 80 -13.96 9.21 22.90
C HIS A 80 -13.95 7.74 23.32
N SER A 81 -14.51 6.87 22.49
CA SER A 81 -14.11 5.46 22.53
C SER A 81 -12.66 5.36 22.01
N LEU A 82 -11.72 4.89 22.83
CA LEU A 82 -10.30 4.92 22.51
C LEU A 82 -9.95 4.19 21.20
N LYS A 83 -10.64 3.10 20.89
CA LYS A 83 -10.46 2.35 19.64
C LYS A 83 -10.74 3.16 18.37
N ASP A 84 -11.51 4.23 18.46
CA ASP A 84 -11.89 5.08 17.34
C ASP A 84 -10.92 6.29 17.18
N MET A 85 -9.97 6.45 18.13
CA MET A 85 -8.96 7.51 18.12
C MET A 85 -7.84 7.20 17.12
N PRO A 86 -7.33 8.22 16.41
CA PRO A 86 -6.13 8.08 15.57
C PRO A 86 -4.93 7.59 16.38
N MET A 87 -4.02 6.85 15.75
CA MET A 87 -2.77 6.42 16.40
C MET A 87 -1.83 7.60 16.63
N GLU A 88 -1.83 8.58 15.74
CA GLU A 88 -1.10 9.84 15.88
C GLU A 88 -2.05 10.94 16.36
N LEU A 89 -1.70 11.58 17.44
CA LEU A 89 -2.45 12.68 18.06
C LEU A 89 -1.69 13.99 17.91
N SER A 90 -2.41 15.11 17.91
CA SER A 90 -1.80 16.43 18.00
C SER A 90 -1.17 16.62 19.38
N GLU A 91 0.05 17.15 19.43
CA GLU A 91 0.71 17.49 20.70
C GLU A 91 -0.04 18.54 21.51
N GLU A 92 -0.88 19.35 20.85
CA GLU A 92 -1.71 20.38 21.49
C GLU A 92 -2.94 19.79 22.19
N LEU A 93 -3.37 18.60 21.77
CA LEU A 93 -4.59 17.95 22.24
C LEU A 93 -4.31 16.52 22.74
N PRO A 94 -3.59 16.37 23.88
CA PRO A 94 -3.25 15.07 24.44
C PRO A 94 -4.47 14.34 25.01
N LEU A 95 -4.37 13.00 25.14
CA LEU A 95 -5.27 12.21 25.98
C LEU A 95 -4.84 12.37 27.44
N LEU A 96 -5.77 12.83 28.27
CA LEU A 96 -5.51 13.23 29.65
C LEU A 96 -5.77 12.09 30.65
N ALA A 97 -6.78 11.26 30.37
CA ALA A 97 -7.17 10.17 31.25
C ALA A 97 -7.88 9.04 30.49
N PHE A 98 -7.81 7.85 31.05
CA PHE A 98 -8.43 6.64 30.53
C PHE A 98 -9.37 6.03 31.56
N SER A 99 -10.59 5.67 31.17
CA SER A 99 -11.51 4.97 32.07
C SER A 99 -11.02 3.57 32.38
N LYS A 100 -11.50 3.00 33.51
CA LYS A 100 -11.47 1.55 33.67
C LYS A 100 -12.04 0.88 32.42
N ARG A 101 -11.40 -0.21 31.96
CA ARG A 101 -11.85 -0.94 30.77
C ARG A 101 -13.17 -1.65 31.05
N GLU A 102 -14.16 -1.39 30.21
CA GLU A 102 -15.38 -2.21 30.11
C GLU A 102 -15.07 -3.46 29.27
N ASP A 103 -15.96 -4.45 29.28
CA ASP A 103 -15.80 -5.73 28.57
C ASP A 103 -15.25 -5.55 27.14
N PRO A 104 -14.01 -5.99 26.86
CA PRO A 104 -13.34 -5.76 25.56
C PRO A 104 -13.82 -6.69 24.48
N ARG A 105 -14.60 -7.73 24.79
CA ARG A 105 -14.97 -8.79 23.86
C ARG A 105 -15.86 -8.31 22.73
N ASP A 106 -15.73 -8.98 21.59
CA ASP A 106 -16.72 -8.92 20.53
C ASP A 106 -17.84 -9.93 20.82
N VAL A 107 -19.06 -9.63 20.35
CA VAL A 107 -20.23 -10.44 20.65
C VAL A 107 -21.10 -10.67 19.44
N LEU A 108 -21.77 -11.82 19.42
CA LEU A 108 -22.82 -12.16 18.47
C LEU A 108 -24.17 -11.75 19.02
N VAL A 109 -24.94 -11.02 18.22
CA VAL A 109 -26.30 -10.54 18.57
C VAL A 109 -27.28 -11.11 17.56
N LEU A 110 -28.38 -11.72 18.04
CA LEU A 110 -29.46 -12.25 17.21
C LEU A 110 -30.65 -11.28 17.11
N PRO A 111 -31.56 -11.50 16.15
CA PRO A 111 -32.86 -10.83 16.16
C PRO A 111 -33.57 -11.03 17.49
N GLU A 112 -34.40 -10.06 17.89
CA GLU A 112 -35.16 -10.15 19.15
C GLU A 112 -36.15 -11.29 19.09
N GLY A 113 -36.15 -12.14 20.14
CA GLY A 113 -36.97 -13.33 20.20
C GLY A 113 -36.39 -14.57 19.51
N ALA A 114 -35.26 -14.47 18.84
CA ALA A 114 -34.63 -15.62 18.22
C ALA A 114 -33.84 -16.46 19.25
N GLU A 115 -34.22 -17.71 19.40
CA GLU A 115 -33.54 -18.65 20.31
C GLU A 115 -32.28 -19.28 19.68
N LYS A 116 -32.22 -19.33 18.34
CA LYS A 116 -31.12 -19.92 17.58
C LYS A 116 -30.65 -19.02 16.47
N TRP A 117 -29.36 -19.10 16.17
CA TRP A 117 -28.75 -18.38 15.06
C TRP A 117 -29.09 -19.05 13.72
N ASP A 118 -29.78 -18.35 12.85
CA ASP A 118 -30.00 -18.73 11.46
C ASP A 118 -28.73 -18.46 10.63
N ARG A 119 -28.00 -19.51 10.30
CA ARG A 119 -26.76 -19.45 9.52
C ARG A 119 -26.99 -19.37 8.01
N THR A 120 -28.21 -19.49 7.54
CA THR A 120 -28.55 -19.32 6.12
C THR A 120 -28.58 -17.84 5.73
N LEU A 121 -28.81 -16.97 6.70
CA LEU A 121 -28.74 -15.51 6.53
C LEU A 121 -27.34 -14.97 6.81
N PRO A 122 -26.94 -13.88 6.11
CA PRO A 122 -25.61 -13.30 6.31
C PRO A 122 -25.43 -12.68 7.69
N VAL A 123 -24.19 -12.63 8.16
CA VAL A 123 -23.81 -11.91 9.39
C VAL A 123 -23.42 -10.48 9.04
N GLY A 124 -24.05 -9.52 9.71
CA GLY A 124 -23.72 -8.09 9.56
C GLY A 124 -22.41 -7.73 10.28
N CYS A 125 -21.34 -7.53 9.52
CA CYS A 125 -20.03 -7.13 10.03
C CYS A 125 -19.29 -6.25 9.02
N SER A 126 -18.82 -5.07 9.42
CA SER A 126 -18.04 -4.16 8.57
C SER A 126 -16.56 -4.10 8.94
N SER A 127 -16.13 -4.79 9.99
CA SER A 127 -14.77 -4.76 10.47
C SER A 127 -13.97 -5.90 9.84
N GLN A 128 -12.96 -5.58 9.04
CA GLN A 128 -12.04 -6.55 8.45
C GLN A 128 -11.36 -7.41 9.52
N ARG A 129 -10.94 -6.79 10.63
CA ARG A 129 -10.38 -7.47 11.79
C ARG A 129 -11.28 -8.59 12.33
N ARG A 130 -12.58 -8.30 12.46
CA ARG A 130 -13.58 -9.27 12.93
C ARG A 130 -13.83 -10.36 11.88
N MET A 131 -14.06 -9.95 10.63
CA MET A 131 -14.36 -10.88 9.54
C MET A 131 -13.23 -11.89 9.31
N LEU A 132 -11.98 -11.44 9.41
CA LEU A 132 -10.80 -12.29 9.25
C LEU A 132 -10.80 -13.44 10.27
N GLN A 133 -11.02 -13.12 11.55
CA GLN A 133 -11.02 -14.08 12.65
C GLN A 133 -12.29 -14.93 12.69
N LEU A 134 -13.44 -14.34 12.36
CA LEU A 134 -14.71 -15.08 12.31
C LEU A 134 -14.77 -16.11 11.18
N LYS A 135 -14.08 -15.87 10.07
CA LYS A 135 -13.98 -16.87 8.97
C LYS A 135 -13.23 -18.13 9.39
N GLU A 136 -12.32 -18.04 10.37
CA GLU A 136 -11.70 -19.24 10.95
C GLU A 136 -12.71 -20.06 11.77
N LEU A 137 -13.55 -19.37 12.57
CA LEU A 137 -14.53 -20.00 13.43
C LEU A 137 -15.77 -20.48 12.65
N TYR A 138 -16.13 -19.78 11.58
CA TYR A 138 -17.33 -20.02 10.78
C TYR A 138 -17.03 -19.89 9.28
N PRO A 139 -16.35 -20.88 8.68
CA PRO A 139 -15.92 -20.82 7.26
C PRO A 139 -17.09 -20.71 6.28
N ASP A 140 -18.23 -21.31 6.62
CA ASP A 140 -19.41 -21.40 5.75
C ASP A 140 -20.36 -20.20 5.84
N VAL A 141 -20.05 -19.22 6.73
CA VAL A 141 -20.93 -18.07 6.97
C VAL A 141 -20.57 -16.91 6.05
N THR A 142 -21.60 -16.34 5.42
CA THR A 142 -21.46 -15.13 4.60
C THR A 142 -21.48 -13.88 5.48
N PHE A 143 -20.53 -12.97 5.27
CA PHE A 143 -20.44 -11.68 5.96
C PHE A 143 -20.81 -10.55 5.01
N LEU A 144 -21.74 -9.68 5.44
CA LEU A 144 -22.13 -8.48 4.70
C LEU A 144 -21.90 -7.22 5.54
N PRO A 145 -21.50 -6.09 4.89
CA PRO A 145 -21.29 -4.84 5.61
C PRO A 145 -22.58 -4.29 6.19
N VAL A 146 -22.52 -3.82 7.45
CA VAL A 146 -23.63 -3.16 8.14
C VAL A 146 -23.19 -1.78 8.63
N ARG A 147 -23.90 -0.73 8.25
CA ARG A 147 -23.62 0.67 8.59
C ARG A 147 -24.68 1.28 9.50
N GLY A 148 -24.30 2.35 10.20
CA GLY A 148 -25.12 3.10 11.16
C GLY A 148 -24.60 2.94 12.59
N ASN A 149 -25.24 3.64 13.52
CA ASN A 149 -25.03 3.46 14.95
C ASN A 149 -25.61 2.11 15.43
N ILE A 150 -25.43 1.77 16.71
CA ILE A 150 -25.89 0.47 17.25
C ILE A 150 -27.40 0.29 17.06
N GLN A 151 -28.20 1.32 17.32
CA GLN A 151 -29.66 1.27 17.16
C GLN A 151 -30.04 0.98 15.69
N THR A 152 -29.45 1.71 14.76
CA THR A 152 -29.70 1.49 13.32
C THR A 152 -29.32 0.08 12.87
N ARG A 153 -28.21 -0.46 13.39
CA ARG A 153 -27.79 -1.84 13.08
C ARG A 153 -28.75 -2.86 13.66
N LEU A 154 -29.22 -2.67 14.91
CA LEU A 154 -30.22 -3.55 15.52
C LEU A 154 -31.56 -3.49 14.77
N GLN A 155 -31.98 -2.34 14.25
CA GLN A 155 -33.16 -2.22 13.40
C GLN A 155 -33.00 -3.03 12.10
N LYS A 156 -31.83 -2.95 11.44
CA LYS A 156 -31.52 -3.74 10.24
C LYS A 156 -31.47 -5.25 10.54
N LEU A 157 -31.02 -5.64 11.73
CA LEU A 157 -31.09 -7.03 12.16
C LEU A 157 -32.55 -7.48 12.30
N GLN A 158 -33.38 -6.66 12.92
CA GLN A 158 -34.79 -6.97 13.16
C GLN A 158 -35.62 -7.01 11.87
N SER A 159 -35.20 -6.30 10.81
CA SER A 159 -35.88 -6.35 9.49
C SER A 159 -35.58 -7.63 8.69
N GLY A 160 -34.79 -8.57 9.23
CA GLY A 160 -34.45 -9.83 8.54
C GLY A 160 -33.32 -9.72 7.51
N ALA A 161 -32.65 -8.55 7.41
CA ALA A 161 -31.54 -8.38 6.48
C ALA A 161 -30.29 -9.20 6.86
N TYR A 162 -30.19 -9.61 8.13
CA TYR A 162 -29.08 -10.36 8.71
C TYR A 162 -29.58 -11.43 9.68
N GLY A 163 -28.95 -12.58 9.73
CA GLY A 163 -29.17 -13.62 10.73
C GLY A 163 -28.53 -13.30 12.08
N ALA A 164 -27.46 -12.50 12.08
CA ALA A 164 -26.77 -12.04 13.27
C ALA A 164 -25.96 -10.77 13.00
N LEU A 165 -25.56 -10.06 14.07
CA LEU A 165 -24.60 -8.96 14.03
C LEU A 165 -23.40 -9.24 14.91
N ILE A 166 -22.23 -8.70 14.53
CA ILE A 166 -21.06 -8.67 15.41
C ILE A 166 -20.84 -7.26 15.92
N LEU A 167 -20.93 -7.10 17.24
CA LEU A 167 -20.80 -5.83 17.94
C LEU A 167 -19.76 -5.93 19.06
N ALA A 168 -19.36 -4.79 19.67
CA ALA A 168 -18.53 -4.78 20.86
C ALA A 168 -19.41 -4.82 22.12
N ALA A 169 -19.12 -5.71 23.06
CA ALA A 169 -19.84 -5.86 24.32
C ALA A 169 -19.96 -4.54 25.07
N ALA A 170 -18.86 -3.79 25.23
CA ALA A 170 -18.83 -2.51 25.92
C ALA A 170 -19.88 -1.49 25.40
N GLY A 171 -20.14 -1.50 24.08
CA GLY A 171 -21.15 -0.60 23.51
C GLY A 171 -22.58 -0.99 23.89
N LEU A 172 -22.87 -2.28 23.91
CA LEU A 172 -24.19 -2.80 24.32
C LEU A 172 -24.42 -2.60 25.82
N LYS A 173 -23.44 -2.91 26.66
CA LYS A 173 -23.49 -2.70 28.11
C LYS A 173 -23.78 -1.25 28.47
N ARG A 174 -23.06 -0.29 27.89
CA ARG A 174 -23.29 1.13 28.13
C ARG A 174 -24.67 1.61 27.67
N LEU A 175 -25.30 0.92 26.74
CA LEU A 175 -26.66 1.19 26.28
C LEU A 175 -27.75 0.45 27.08
N GLY A 176 -27.37 -0.41 28.04
CA GLY A 176 -28.30 -1.26 28.76
C GLY A 176 -28.92 -2.39 27.91
N LEU A 177 -28.18 -2.86 26.89
CA LEU A 177 -28.62 -3.86 25.90
C LEU A 177 -27.88 -5.19 26.05
N GLU A 178 -27.40 -5.54 27.25
CA GLU A 178 -26.66 -6.80 27.48
C GLU A 178 -27.54 -8.04 27.21
N ASN A 179 -28.83 -7.95 27.46
CA ASN A 179 -29.80 -9.00 27.19
C ASN A 179 -29.93 -9.36 25.70
N ARG A 180 -29.39 -8.56 24.81
CA ARG A 180 -29.36 -8.81 23.35
C ARG A 180 -28.16 -9.66 22.91
N ILE A 181 -27.22 -9.95 23.84
CA ILE A 181 -26.01 -10.70 23.53
C ILE A 181 -26.33 -12.20 23.57
N TYR A 182 -26.16 -12.85 22.43
CA TYR A 182 -26.32 -14.30 22.30
C TYR A 182 -25.04 -15.06 22.68
N ARG A 183 -23.85 -14.55 22.22
CA ARG A 183 -22.56 -15.18 22.49
C ARG A 183 -21.47 -14.13 22.66
N TYR A 184 -20.63 -14.31 23.67
CA TYR A 184 -19.36 -13.61 23.83
C TYR A 184 -18.25 -14.42 23.15
N PHE A 185 -17.35 -13.72 22.45
CA PHE A 185 -16.13 -14.34 21.92
C PHE A 185 -14.97 -14.02 22.85
N GLU A 186 -14.28 -15.04 23.32
CA GLU A 186 -13.10 -14.83 24.15
C GLU A 186 -11.97 -14.18 23.36
N PRO A 187 -11.04 -13.42 24.01
CA PRO A 187 -9.95 -12.74 23.33
C PRO A 187 -9.01 -13.67 22.54
N ASP A 188 -8.98 -14.95 22.87
CA ASP A 188 -8.22 -15.97 22.12
C ASP A 188 -8.96 -16.42 20.84
N GLU A 189 -10.29 -16.33 20.80
CA GLU A 189 -11.10 -16.58 19.60
C GLU A 189 -11.06 -15.36 18.66
N ILE A 190 -11.37 -14.17 19.21
CA ILE A 190 -11.36 -12.91 18.46
C ILE A 190 -10.61 -11.86 19.26
N ILE A 191 -9.36 -11.61 18.87
CA ILE A 191 -8.54 -10.55 19.49
C ILE A 191 -9.24 -9.19 19.27
N PRO A 192 -9.56 -8.45 20.33
CA PRO A 192 -10.21 -7.14 20.26
C PRO A 192 -9.42 -6.09 19.52
N ALA A 193 -10.06 -4.97 19.18
CA ALA A 193 -9.36 -3.80 18.65
C ALA A 193 -8.59 -3.09 19.78
N ALA A 194 -7.45 -2.48 19.46
CA ALA A 194 -6.70 -1.67 20.40
C ALA A 194 -7.57 -0.59 21.07
N GLY A 195 -7.58 -0.54 22.38
CA GLY A 195 -8.39 0.37 23.17
C GLY A 195 -9.88 0.01 23.25
N GLN A 196 -10.31 -1.16 22.78
CA GLN A 196 -11.71 -1.56 22.89
C GLN A 196 -12.12 -1.68 24.36
N GLY A 197 -13.25 -1.07 24.72
CA GLY A 197 -13.78 -1.00 26.09
C GLY A 197 -13.32 0.24 26.88
N ILE A 198 -12.25 0.92 26.49
CA ILE A 198 -11.71 2.10 27.20
C ILE A 198 -12.33 3.39 26.63
N LEU A 199 -12.70 4.32 27.52
CA LEU A 199 -12.96 5.70 27.16
C LEU A 199 -11.71 6.54 27.38
N ALA A 200 -11.43 7.44 26.45
CA ALA A 200 -10.37 8.42 26.56
C ALA A 200 -10.95 9.83 26.71
N VAL A 201 -10.41 10.60 27.64
CA VAL A 201 -10.72 12.01 27.81
C VAL A 201 -9.57 12.82 27.20
N GLN A 202 -9.89 13.70 26.26
CA GLN A 202 -8.95 14.57 25.56
C GLN A 202 -9.18 16.02 25.97
N GLY A 203 -8.11 16.82 26.06
CA GLY A 203 -8.18 18.25 26.35
C GLY A 203 -7.00 19.01 25.79
N ARG A 204 -6.89 20.30 26.08
CA ARG A 204 -5.81 21.18 25.63
C ARG A 204 -4.55 21.01 26.48
N LYS A 205 -3.38 21.04 25.87
CA LYS A 205 -2.11 21.00 26.57
C LYS A 205 -1.89 22.28 27.38
N GLY A 206 -1.42 22.13 28.62
CA GLY A 206 -1.07 23.27 29.48
C GLY A 206 -2.20 23.79 30.39
N GLU A 207 -3.41 23.24 30.28
CA GLU A 207 -4.50 23.54 31.20
C GLU A 207 -4.51 22.60 32.41
N ASP A 208 -5.17 23.03 33.49
CA ASP A 208 -5.25 22.24 34.73
C ASP A 208 -6.42 21.24 34.69
N TYR A 209 -6.08 19.98 34.55
CA TYR A 209 -7.02 18.85 34.59
C TYR A 209 -6.75 17.90 35.77
N ALA A 210 -6.19 18.40 36.86
CA ALA A 210 -5.84 17.58 38.05
C ALA A 210 -7.02 16.74 38.57
N PHE A 211 -8.26 17.20 38.40
CA PHE A 211 -9.48 16.48 38.78
C PHE A 211 -9.69 15.18 37.97
N LEU A 212 -9.13 15.04 36.77
CA LEU A 212 -9.20 13.81 35.98
C LEU A 212 -8.21 12.74 36.43
N LYS A 213 -7.24 13.07 37.30
CA LYS A 213 -6.26 12.12 37.80
C LYS A 213 -6.90 10.90 38.47
N ALA A 214 -7.99 11.10 39.19
CA ALA A 214 -8.76 10.02 39.83
C ALA A 214 -9.64 9.23 38.85
N TYR A 215 -9.90 9.75 37.65
CA TYR A 215 -10.60 9.03 36.57
C TYR A 215 -9.68 8.08 35.82
N ASN A 216 -8.39 8.38 35.82
CA ASN A 216 -7.41 7.61 35.07
C ASN A 216 -7.15 6.25 35.75
N ASP A 217 -7.47 5.17 35.05
CA ASP A 217 -7.19 3.80 35.47
C ASP A 217 -5.78 3.37 35.01
N PRO A 218 -4.85 3.07 35.94
CA PRO A 218 -3.47 2.72 35.58
C PRO A 218 -3.37 1.45 34.73
N ALA A 219 -4.23 0.45 34.97
CA ALA A 219 -4.20 -0.80 34.21
C ALA A 219 -4.66 -0.56 32.77
N ALA A 220 -5.70 0.25 32.56
CA ALA A 220 -6.15 0.65 31.24
C ALA A 220 -5.10 1.50 30.51
N GLN A 221 -4.40 2.37 31.24
CA GLN A 221 -3.32 3.20 30.69
C GLN A 221 -2.14 2.34 30.21
N THR A 222 -1.70 1.36 30.99
CA THR A 222 -0.64 0.43 30.63
C THR A 222 -1.06 -0.44 29.42
N ALA A 223 -2.26 -1.01 29.47
CA ALA A 223 -2.75 -1.88 28.41
C ALA A 223 -2.85 -1.12 27.07
N GLN A 224 -3.43 0.09 27.07
CA GLN A 224 -3.55 0.89 25.85
C GLN A 224 -2.19 1.31 25.28
N ALA A 225 -1.19 1.53 26.12
CA ALA A 225 0.16 1.86 25.68
C ALA A 225 0.77 0.72 24.83
N ALA A 226 0.67 -0.53 25.32
CA ALA A 226 1.13 -1.70 24.59
C ALA A 226 0.35 -1.92 23.27
N GLU A 227 -0.98 -1.83 23.34
CA GLU A 227 -1.86 -2.04 22.19
C GLU A 227 -1.66 -1.00 21.10
N ARG A 228 -1.54 0.28 21.45
CA ARG A 228 -1.32 1.37 20.50
C ARG A 228 0.10 1.35 19.92
N ALA A 229 1.12 0.98 20.71
CA ALA A 229 2.48 0.79 20.21
C ALA A 229 2.54 -0.31 19.15
N PHE A 230 1.84 -1.44 19.37
CA PHE A 230 1.71 -2.52 18.40
C PHE A 230 1.10 -2.04 17.07
N VAL A 231 -0.06 -1.37 17.14
CA VAL A 231 -0.77 -0.89 15.95
C VAL A 231 0.02 0.21 15.23
N LYS A 232 0.66 1.13 15.98
CA LYS A 232 1.49 2.20 15.41
C LYS A 232 2.72 1.67 14.68
N TYR A 233 3.42 0.68 15.23
CA TYR A 233 4.57 0.04 14.59
C TYR A 233 4.23 -0.59 13.23
N LEU A 234 3.02 -1.14 13.13
CA LEU A 234 2.51 -1.77 11.91
C LEU A 234 1.90 -0.77 10.90
N ASN A 235 1.97 0.54 11.18
CA ASN A 235 1.31 1.59 10.41
C ASN A 235 -0.20 1.37 10.25
N GLY A 236 -0.83 0.72 11.25
CA GLY A 236 -2.25 0.42 11.25
C GLY A 236 -3.11 1.61 11.63
N GLY A 237 -4.38 1.57 11.26
CA GLY A 237 -5.42 2.55 11.61
C GLY A 237 -6.74 1.87 11.97
N CYS A 238 -7.78 2.66 12.23
CA CYS A 238 -9.11 2.15 12.63
C CYS A 238 -9.76 1.20 11.60
N SER A 239 -9.35 1.23 10.34
CA SER A 239 -9.84 0.37 9.25
C SER A 239 -8.96 -0.83 8.96
N SER A 240 -7.73 -0.85 9.45
CA SER A 240 -6.78 -1.95 9.19
C SER A 240 -7.23 -3.24 9.87
N PRO A 241 -7.03 -4.41 9.25
CA PRO A 241 -7.35 -5.72 9.84
C PRO A 241 -6.30 -6.15 10.88
N ILE A 242 -5.90 -5.22 11.76
CA ILE A 242 -4.96 -5.40 12.86
C ILE A 242 -5.72 -5.46 14.17
N ALA A 243 -5.30 -6.33 15.10
CA ALA A 243 -5.84 -6.45 16.44
C ALA A 243 -4.74 -6.36 17.49
N ALA A 244 -5.04 -5.75 18.63
CA ALA A 244 -4.17 -5.77 19.79
C ALA A 244 -5.01 -5.69 21.06
N TYR A 245 -4.73 -6.57 22.01
CA TYR A 245 -5.41 -6.62 23.30
C TYR A 245 -4.41 -6.99 24.40
N ALA A 246 -4.32 -6.15 25.40
CA ALA A 246 -3.47 -6.36 26.57
C ALA A 246 -4.30 -6.44 27.87
N GLU A 247 -3.92 -7.33 28.76
CA GLU A 247 -4.54 -7.50 30.07
C GLU A 247 -3.49 -7.81 31.14
N MET A 248 -3.78 -7.38 32.38
CA MET A 248 -2.96 -7.76 33.53
C MET A 248 -3.33 -9.17 33.98
N LYS A 249 -2.33 -10.06 34.04
CA LYS A 249 -2.48 -11.43 34.50
C LYS A 249 -1.33 -11.78 35.45
N ASN A 250 -1.65 -12.16 36.69
CA ASN A 250 -0.67 -12.54 37.70
C ASN A 250 0.48 -11.51 37.89
N GLY A 251 0.15 -10.21 37.87
CA GLY A 251 1.13 -9.12 38.03
C GLY A 251 1.95 -8.79 36.77
N LYS A 252 1.77 -9.53 35.68
CA LYS A 252 2.41 -9.29 34.36
C LYS A 252 1.41 -8.75 33.35
N LEU A 253 1.90 -8.10 32.33
CA LEU A 253 1.13 -7.67 31.15
C LEU A 253 1.20 -8.77 30.09
N LEU A 254 0.03 -9.31 29.70
CA LEU A 254 -0.10 -10.22 28.56
C LEU A 254 -0.70 -9.45 27.38
N LEU A 255 0.05 -9.29 26.30
CA LEU A 255 -0.38 -8.66 25.05
C LEU A 255 -0.58 -9.72 23.99
N ARG A 256 -1.80 -9.73 23.37
CA ARG A 256 -2.12 -10.51 22.17
C ARG A 256 -2.18 -9.58 20.98
N GLY A 257 -1.67 -10.03 19.84
CA GLY A 257 -1.67 -9.26 18.59
C GLY A 257 -2.08 -10.10 17.38
N LEU A 258 -2.69 -9.45 16.41
CA LEU A 258 -2.93 -9.98 15.07
C LEU A 258 -2.38 -8.98 14.05
N TYR A 259 -1.51 -9.45 13.20
CA TYR A 259 -1.02 -8.71 12.03
C TYR A 259 -1.51 -9.35 10.74
N TYR A 260 -1.98 -8.54 9.82
CA TYR A 260 -2.41 -8.92 8.47
C TYR A 260 -1.58 -8.16 7.43
N GLN A 261 -1.00 -8.90 6.51
CA GLN A 261 -0.21 -8.35 5.41
C GLN A 261 -1.10 -8.21 4.16
N GLU A 262 -1.51 -6.99 3.84
CA GLU A 262 -2.43 -6.70 2.72
C GLU A 262 -1.93 -7.23 1.37
N ALA A 263 -0.61 -7.12 1.12
CA ALA A 263 0.01 -7.55 -0.14
C ALA A 263 -0.11 -9.05 -0.42
N THR A 264 -0.25 -9.88 0.61
CA THR A 264 -0.26 -11.35 0.47
C THR A 264 -1.53 -12.02 0.98
N GLY A 265 -2.37 -11.28 1.73
CA GLY A 265 -3.53 -11.84 2.41
C GLY A 265 -3.20 -12.72 3.62
N ILE A 266 -1.92 -12.84 3.98
CA ILE A 266 -1.46 -13.66 5.10
C ILE A 266 -1.61 -12.89 6.40
N TYR A 267 -2.00 -13.58 7.46
CA TYR A 267 -2.02 -13.01 8.80
C TYR A 267 -1.48 -13.96 9.85
N LYS A 268 -1.03 -13.40 10.95
CA LYS A 268 -0.51 -14.12 12.11
C LYS A 268 -1.08 -13.56 13.39
N LYS A 269 -1.36 -14.46 14.32
CA LYS A 269 -1.68 -14.16 15.72
C LYS A 269 -0.48 -14.56 16.57
N GLY A 270 -0.21 -13.78 17.62
CA GLY A 270 0.84 -14.09 18.60
C GLY A 270 0.59 -13.35 19.90
N GLN A 271 1.41 -13.68 20.90
CA GLN A 271 1.33 -13.05 22.21
C GLN A 271 2.71 -12.90 22.84
N ILE A 272 2.82 -11.93 23.74
CA ILE A 272 4.02 -11.68 24.55
C ILE A 272 3.60 -11.36 25.98
N GLU A 273 4.34 -11.86 26.96
CA GLU A 273 4.14 -11.58 28.39
C GLU A 273 5.40 -10.89 28.94
N GLY A 274 5.20 -9.85 29.74
CA GLY A 274 6.33 -9.09 30.31
C GLY A 274 5.90 -8.17 31.43
N ASN A 275 6.81 -7.27 31.86
CA ASN A 275 6.53 -6.32 32.91
C ASN A 275 5.65 -5.17 32.40
N PRO A 276 4.71 -4.67 33.19
CA PRO A 276 3.86 -3.54 32.81
C PRO A 276 4.62 -2.26 32.43
N GLU A 277 5.80 -2.06 33.00
CA GLU A 277 6.68 -0.92 32.71
C GLU A 277 7.21 -0.93 31.27
N ASP A 278 7.31 -2.12 30.63
CA ASP A 278 7.82 -2.31 29.28
C ASP A 278 6.69 -2.32 28.21
N ALA A 279 5.50 -1.86 28.55
CA ALA A 279 4.29 -2.00 27.75
C ALA A 279 4.47 -1.57 26.29
N GLU A 280 5.03 -0.38 26.01
CA GLU A 280 5.25 0.11 24.65
C GLU A 280 6.29 -0.74 23.89
N THR A 281 7.37 -1.13 24.57
CA THR A 281 8.41 -2.00 24.00
C THR A 281 7.84 -3.36 23.62
N MET A 282 7.01 -3.94 24.50
CA MET A 282 6.30 -5.20 24.22
C MET A 282 5.43 -5.10 22.97
N GLY A 283 4.71 -3.98 22.82
CA GLY A 283 3.91 -3.70 21.62
C GLY A 283 4.75 -3.72 20.35
N MET A 284 5.88 -3.03 20.35
CA MET A 284 6.79 -2.97 19.21
C MET A 284 7.43 -4.34 18.90
N LEU A 285 7.90 -5.06 19.91
CA LEU A 285 8.55 -6.38 19.75
C LEU A 285 7.58 -7.43 19.17
N LEU A 286 6.34 -7.49 19.69
CA LEU A 286 5.33 -8.39 19.15
C LEU A 286 4.98 -8.05 17.70
N ALA A 287 4.84 -6.77 17.40
CA ALA A 287 4.54 -6.29 16.04
C ALA A 287 5.66 -6.65 15.06
N GLU A 288 6.92 -6.45 15.45
CA GLU A 288 8.09 -6.81 14.65
C GLU A 288 8.17 -8.31 14.40
N GLY A 289 7.96 -9.12 15.44
CA GLY A 289 7.96 -10.58 15.36
C GLY A 289 6.93 -11.08 14.36
N LEU A 290 5.66 -10.68 14.51
CA LEU A 290 4.57 -11.10 13.63
C LEU A 290 4.77 -10.61 12.18
N LYS A 291 5.32 -9.42 12.00
CA LYS A 291 5.65 -8.91 10.67
C LYS A 291 6.75 -9.75 10.00
N LYS A 292 7.79 -10.13 10.74
CA LYS A 292 8.85 -11.03 10.25
C LYS A 292 8.29 -12.41 9.89
N GLU A 293 7.42 -12.99 10.73
CA GLU A 293 6.78 -14.27 10.47
C GLU A 293 5.87 -14.24 9.24
N CYS A 294 5.06 -13.18 9.05
CA CYS A 294 4.26 -13.01 7.84
C CYS A 294 5.16 -12.87 6.61
N HIS A 295 6.26 -12.13 6.69
CA HIS A 295 7.22 -12.04 5.60
C HIS A 295 7.90 -13.38 5.30
N ALA A 296 8.32 -14.13 6.31
CA ALA A 296 8.88 -15.46 6.13
C ALA A 296 7.86 -16.40 5.48
N GLN A 297 6.61 -16.38 5.94
CA GLN A 297 5.54 -17.22 5.36
C GLN A 297 5.10 -16.72 3.97
N SER A 298 5.19 -15.42 3.67
CA SER A 298 4.95 -14.92 2.31
C SER A 298 6.04 -15.38 1.34
N CYS A 299 7.25 -15.57 1.83
CA CYS A 299 8.32 -16.22 1.05
C CYS A 299 8.08 -17.71 0.83
N THR A 300 7.32 -18.38 1.73
CA THR A 300 6.98 -19.81 1.62
C THR A 300 5.61 -20.07 1.00
N ALA A 301 4.68 -19.08 0.99
CA ALA A 301 3.30 -19.24 0.50
C ALA A 301 3.10 -19.09 -1.02
N VAL A 302 4.15 -18.87 -1.81
CA VAL A 302 4.17 -19.43 -3.17
C VAL A 302 4.23 -20.94 -2.95
N LYS A 303 3.13 -21.67 -3.22
CA LYS A 303 3.15 -23.11 -3.19
C LYS A 303 4.44 -23.54 -3.90
N GLU A 304 5.29 -24.32 -3.24
CA GLU A 304 6.52 -24.88 -3.83
C GLU A 304 6.24 -25.56 -5.17
N ASP A 305 4.98 -25.96 -5.39
CA ASP A 305 4.49 -26.54 -6.64
C ASP A 305 4.55 -25.61 -7.88
N ASP A 306 4.60 -24.30 -7.72
CA ASP A 306 4.61 -23.37 -8.87
C ASP A 306 6.02 -23.10 -9.40
N ILE A 307 7.09 -23.39 -8.63
CA ILE A 307 8.49 -23.19 -9.04
C ILE A 307 9.17 -24.56 -9.10
N LYS A 308 8.83 -25.32 -10.14
CA LYS A 308 9.39 -26.67 -10.38
C LYS A 308 10.76 -26.57 -11.03
N PRO A 309 11.70 -27.51 -10.72
CA PRO A 309 12.92 -27.68 -11.50
C PRO A 309 12.59 -27.94 -12.98
N GLY A 310 13.48 -27.47 -13.86
CA GLY A 310 13.29 -27.63 -15.31
C GLY A 310 12.28 -26.67 -15.95
N LYS A 311 11.86 -25.62 -15.24
CA LYS A 311 10.95 -24.57 -15.75
C LYS A 311 11.70 -23.27 -16.07
N VAL A 312 11.22 -22.57 -17.10
CA VAL A 312 11.76 -21.27 -17.51
C VAL A 312 10.73 -20.17 -17.24
N TRP A 313 11.16 -19.06 -16.63
CA TRP A 313 10.37 -17.85 -16.47
C TRP A 313 10.95 -16.72 -17.33
N LEU A 314 10.12 -16.18 -18.23
CA LEU A 314 10.42 -14.93 -18.91
C LEU A 314 9.94 -13.78 -18.04
N VAL A 315 10.84 -13.01 -17.47
CA VAL A 315 10.53 -11.97 -16.48
C VAL A 315 10.89 -10.59 -17.01
N GLY A 316 9.92 -9.69 -17.03
CA GLY A 316 10.17 -8.29 -17.35
C GLY A 316 10.78 -7.55 -16.16
N ALA A 317 11.96 -6.97 -16.38
CA ALA A 317 12.69 -6.19 -15.37
C ALA A 317 12.15 -4.76 -15.20
N GLY A 318 11.24 -4.32 -16.08
CA GLY A 318 10.84 -2.92 -16.13
C GLY A 318 11.93 -2.00 -16.70
N PRO A 319 11.76 -0.67 -16.54
CA PRO A 319 12.63 0.33 -17.16
C PRO A 319 13.83 0.76 -16.29
N SER A 320 14.31 -0.05 -15.39
CA SER A 320 15.47 0.11 -14.47
C SER A 320 15.13 0.51 -13.02
N ASP A 321 14.07 1.27 -12.76
CA ASP A 321 13.65 1.57 -11.39
C ASP A 321 13.15 0.29 -10.68
N PRO A 322 13.78 -0.11 -9.55
CA PRO A 322 13.35 -1.30 -8.81
C PRO A 322 11.92 -1.16 -8.21
N GLY A 323 11.42 0.06 -8.04
CA GLY A 323 10.04 0.32 -7.65
C GLY A 323 9.01 -0.09 -8.71
N LEU A 324 9.42 -0.21 -9.96
CA LEU A 324 8.60 -0.68 -11.08
C LEU A 324 8.78 -2.17 -11.40
N PHE A 325 9.59 -2.88 -10.62
CA PHE A 325 9.72 -4.32 -10.75
C PHE A 325 8.52 -5.03 -10.12
N THR A 326 7.87 -5.91 -10.84
CA THR A 326 6.67 -6.57 -10.33
C THR A 326 6.98 -7.47 -9.14
N LEU A 327 6.07 -7.56 -8.17
CA LEU A 327 6.21 -8.44 -7.00
C LEU A 327 6.44 -9.89 -7.42
N LYS A 328 5.74 -10.36 -8.46
CA LYS A 328 5.90 -11.72 -8.99
C LYS A 328 7.29 -11.89 -9.61
N GLY A 329 7.76 -10.93 -10.40
CA GLY A 329 9.10 -10.93 -10.98
C GLY A 329 10.20 -11.02 -9.91
N LYS A 330 10.09 -10.22 -8.86
CA LYS A 330 11.02 -10.25 -7.72
C LYS A 330 11.06 -11.62 -7.03
N ARG A 331 9.88 -12.22 -6.75
CA ARG A 331 9.80 -13.54 -6.10
C ARG A 331 10.44 -14.65 -6.93
N VAL A 332 10.16 -14.65 -8.24
CA VAL A 332 10.72 -15.63 -9.17
C VAL A 332 12.23 -15.46 -9.27
N LEU A 333 12.72 -14.21 -9.43
CA LEU A 333 14.15 -13.90 -9.52
C LEU A 333 14.93 -14.36 -8.28
N GLN A 334 14.37 -14.14 -7.07
CA GLN A 334 15.01 -14.53 -5.81
C GLN A 334 15.10 -16.05 -5.58
N LYS A 335 14.37 -16.86 -6.37
CA LYS A 335 14.41 -18.33 -6.30
C LYS A 335 15.11 -18.97 -7.52
N ALA A 336 15.66 -18.15 -8.42
CA ALA A 336 16.35 -18.61 -9.60
C ALA A 336 17.68 -19.30 -9.26
N GLU A 337 17.99 -20.40 -9.96
CA GLU A 337 19.30 -21.06 -9.94
C GLU A 337 20.16 -20.61 -11.12
N VAL A 338 19.51 -20.19 -12.21
CA VAL A 338 20.18 -19.62 -13.38
C VAL A 338 19.42 -18.38 -13.82
N VAL A 339 20.12 -17.28 -14.01
CA VAL A 339 19.55 -16.03 -14.53
C VAL A 339 20.27 -15.64 -15.82
N VAL A 340 19.52 -15.66 -16.93
CA VAL A 340 19.97 -15.21 -18.25
C VAL A 340 19.44 -13.80 -18.48
N TYR A 341 20.31 -12.80 -18.56
CA TYR A 341 19.91 -11.39 -18.58
C TYR A 341 20.62 -10.58 -19.67
N ASP A 342 19.97 -9.50 -20.12
CA ASP A 342 20.53 -8.56 -21.08
C ASP A 342 20.99 -7.25 -20.42
N ALA A 343 21.61 -6.37 -21.20
CA ALA A 343 22.17 -5.11 -20.72
C ALA A 343 21.12 -4.06 -20.31
N LEU A 344 19.84 -4.27 -20.63
CA LEU A 344 18.75 -3.35 -20.30
C LEU A 344 18.13 -3.61 -18.92
N ALA A 345 18.48 -4.72 -18.27
CA ALA A 345 18.10 -4.96 -16.89
C ALA A 345 18.91 -4.02 -15.97
N GLY A 346 18.23 -3.16 -15.22
CA GLY A 346 18.86 -2.17 -14.34
C GLY A 346 19.73 -2.79 -13.25
N GLN A 347 20.83 -2.12 -12.88
CA GLN A 347 21.79 -2.62 -11.87
C GLN A 347 21.14 -2.94 -10.53
N ALA A 348 20.17 -2.11 -10.09
CA ALA A 348 19.45 -2.34 -8.85
C ALA A 348 18.61 -3.64 -8.88
N ILE A 349 18.14 -4.07 -10.05
CA ILE A 349 17.41 -5.33 -10.22
C ILE A 349 18.38 -6.51 -10.29
N LEU A 350 19.50 -6.33 -11.00
CA LEU A 350 20.56 -7.34 -11.08
C LEU A 350 21.17 -7.66 -9.70
N SER A 351 21.22 -6.67 -8.80
CA SER A 351 21.68 -6.90 -7.41
C SER A 351 20.72 -7.76 -6.57
N MET A 352 19.47 -7.99 -7.03
CA MET A 352 18.51 -8.88 -6.37
C MET A 352 18.70 -10.35 -6.75
N ILE A 353 19.55 -10.67 -7.73
CA ILE A 353 19.86 -12.04 -8.13
C ILE A 353 20.60 -12.73 -6.98
N PRO A 354 20.20 -13.95 -6.57
CA PRO A 354 20.90 -14.70 -5.52
C PRO A 354 22.40 -14.83 -5.79
N GLU A 355 23.20 -14.80 -4.74
CA GLU A 355 24.67 -14.89 -4.87
C GLU A 355 25.11 -16.22 -5.49
N ASP A 356 24.40 -17.30 -5.15
CA ASP A 356 24.62 -18.68 -5.59
C ASP A 356 24.03 -18.99 -6.99
N ALA A 357 23.21 -18.10 -7.54
CA ALA A 357 22.67 -18.29 -8.88
C ALA A 357 23.72 -18.08 -9.98
N GLU A 358 23.72 -18.96 -10.97
CA GLU A 358 24.53 -18.80 -12.19
C GLU A 358 24.02 -17.59 -12.99
N LYS A 359 24.90 -16.61 -13.27
CA LYS A 359 24.57 -15.35 -13.95
C LYS A 359 25.12 -15.36 -15.38
N ILE A 360 24.25 -15.43 -16.38
CA ILE A 360 24.62 -15.48 -17.80
C ILE A 360 24.21 -14.16 -18.47
N ASN A 361 25.20 -13.32 -18.76
CA ASN A 361 24.99 -12.08 -19.49
C ASN A 361 24.97 -12.35 -20.99
N VAL A 362 23.84 -12.13 -21.65
CA VAL A 362 23.65 -12.30 -23.11
C VAL A 362 23.59 -10.95 -23.85
N GLY A 363 23.80 -9.84 -23.14
CA GLY A 363 23.97 -8.50 -23.70
C GLY A 363 25.31 -8.36 -24.43
N LYS A 364 25.71 -7.13 -24.73
CA LYS A 364 27.00 -6.85 -25.41
C LYS A 364 28.17 -7.45 -24.63
N ARG A 365 28.98 -8.31 -25.29
CA ARG A 365 30.30 -8.69 -24.81
C ARG A 365 31.33 -7.61 -25.18
N ALA A 366 32.45 -7.57 -24.46
CA ALA A 366 33.54 -6.63 -24.70
C ALA A 366 34.11 -6.66 -26.15
N SER A 367 33.76 -7.67 -26.93
CA SER A 367 34.19 -7.89 -28.33
C SER A 367 33.18 -7.42 -29.40
N HIS A 368 32.26 -6.53 -29.11
CA HIS A 368 31.32 -5.89 -30.07
C HIS A 368 30.25 -6.78 -30.74
N HIS A 369 30.15 -8.07 -30.46
CA HIS A 369 29.09 -8.93 -31.02
C HIS A 369 27.99 -9.21 -29.98
N LEU A 370 26.73 -8.91 -30.35
CA LEU A 370 25.55 -9.39 -29.66
C LEU A 370 25.47 -10.91 -29.82
N MET A 371 25.12 -11.62 -28.74
CA MET A 371 24.81 -13.05 -28.84
C MET A 371 23.58 -13.23 -29.75
N PRO A 372 23.65 -14.09 -30.79
CA PRO A 372 22.49 -14.36 -31.63
C PRO A 372 21.32 -14.91 -30.80
N GLN A 373 20.07 -14.55 -31.18
CA GLN A 373 18.88 -15.00 -30.45
C GLN A 373 18.80 -16.53 -30.36
N GLU A 374 19.19 -17.23 -31.40
CA GLU A 374 19.23 -18.70 -31.41
C GLU A 374 20.14 -19.30 -30.33
N GLU A 375 21.27 -18.66 -30.07
CA GLU A 375 22.20 -19.07 -29.00
C GLU A 375 21.57 -18.84 -27.61
N ILE A 376 20.88 -17.70 -27.41
CA ILE A 376 20.16 -17.41 -26.18
C ILE A 376 19.11 -18.47 -25.95
N ASN A 377 18.33 -18.81 -26.98
CA ASN A 377 17.27 -19.81 -26.92
C ASN A 377 17.85 -21.21 -26.55
N LYS A 378 19.00 -21.59 -27.13
CA LYS A 378 19.68 -22.84 -26.79
C LYS A 378 20.17 -22.89 -25.34
N ILE A 379 20.66 -21.75 -24.80
CA ILE A 379 21.05 -21.66 -23.38
C ILE A 379 19.88 -21.91 -22.47
N LEU A 380 18.72 -21.27 -22.73
CA LEU A 380 17.51 -21.47 -21.93
C LEU A 380 17.07 -22.93 -21.90
N VAL A 381 17.02 -23.57 -23.09
CA VAL A 381 16.67 -25.00 -23.22
C VAL A 381 17.67 -25.88 -22.46
N LYS A 382 18.95 -25.68 -22.65
CA LYS A 382 20.02 -26.47 -22.02
C LYS A 382 19.88 -26.42 -20.49
N LYS A 383 19.78 -25.22 -19.92
CA LYS A 383 19.71 -25.03 -18.48
C LYS A 383 18.42 -25.59 -17.86
N ALA A 384 17.32 -25.52 -18.59
CA ALA A 384 16.07 -26.14 -18.16
C ALA A 384 16.13 -27.67 -18.18
N LEU A 385 16.75 -28.27 -19.21
CA LEU A 385 16.96 -29.73 -19.30
C LEU A 385 17.93 -30.25 -18.22
N GLU A 386 18.81 -29.39 -17.69
CA GLU A 386 19.64 -29.71 -16.51
C GLU A 386 18.80 -29.73 -15.21
N GLY A 387 17.47 -29.53 -15.29
CA GLY A 387 16.58 -29.50 -14.12
C GLY A 387 16.62 -28.20 -13.34
N LYS A 388 17.19 -27.11 -13.89
CA LYS A 388 17.36 -25.83 -13.19
C LYS A 388 16.12 -24.94 -13.27
N ARG A 389 15.91 -24.11 -12.24
CA ARG A 389 14.98 -22.98 -12.25
C ARG A 389 15.62 -21.81 -12.99
N VAL A 390 15.20 -21.62 -14.24
CA VAL A 390 15.82 -20.65 -15.15
C VAL A 390 14.98 -19.38 -15.24
N VAL A 391 15.57 -18.22 -14.98
CA VAL A 391 14.94 -16.92 -15.21
C VAL A 391 15.60 -16.23 -16.39
N ARG A 392 14.82 -15.94 -17.43
CA ARG A 392 15.20 -15.02 -18.51
C ARG A 392 14.73 -13.63 -18.13
N LEU A 393 15.64 -12.79 -17.64
CA LEU A 393 15.37 -11.42 -17.21
C LEU A 393 15.59 -10.46 -18.39
N LYS A 394 14.53 -9.72 -18.77
CA LYS A 394 14.49 -8.85 -19.96
C LYS A 394 14.14 -7.43 -19.54
N GLY A 395 14.82 -6.42 -20.08
CA GLY A 395 14.44 -5.01 -19.89
C GLY A 395 13.01 -4.74 -20.38
N GLY A 396 12.26 -3.88 -19.66
CA GLY A 396 10.86 -3.61 -19.96
C GLY A 396 9.95 -4.81 -19.78
N ASP A 397 9.19 -5.17 -20.80
CA ASP A 397 8.27 -6.30 -20.86
C ASP A 397 8.78 -7.37 -21.85
N PRO A 398 8.68 -8.68 -21.53
CA PRO A 398 9.18 -9.74 -22.40
C PRO A 398 8.51 -9.83 -23.77
N PHE A 399 7.24 -9.45 -23.86
CA PHE A 399 6.40 -9.60 -25.06
C PHE A 399 6.24 -8.32 -25.87
N LEU A 400 6.65 -7.17 -25.33
CA LEU A 400 6.64 -5.94 -26.10
C LEU A 400 8.01 -5.66 -26.71
N PHE A 401 8.20 -6.02 -27.98
CA PHE A 401 9.48 -5.94 -28.74
C PHE A 401 10.66 -6.65 -28.06
N GLY A 402 10.36 -7.52 -27.08
CA GLY A 402 11.35 -8.28 -26.31
C GLY A 402 11.71 -9.65 -26.93
N ARG A 403 11.14 -10.03 -28.07
CA ARG A 403 11.35 -11.33 -28.73
C ARG A 403 11.01 -12.55 -27.86
N GLY A 404 10.18 -12.36 -26.81
CA GLY A 404 9.78 -13.45 -25.90
C GLY A 404 9.03 -14.58 -26.60
N GLY A 405 8.27 -14.27 -27.65
CA GLY A 405 7.59 -15.29 -28.47
C GLY A 405 8.56 -16.30 -29.08
N GLU A 406 9.67 -15.83 -29.67
CA GLU A 406 10.71 -16.69 -30.27
C GLU A 406 11.41 -17.58 -29.23
N GLU A 407 11.60 -17.06 -28.01
CA GLU A 407 12.16 -17.84 -26.90
C GLU A 407 11.19 -18.96 -26.47
N LEU A 408 9.87 -18.68 -26.43
CA LEU A 408 8.84 -19.67 -26.06
C LEU A 408 8.63 -20.74 -27.13
N GLU A 409 8.75 -20.43 -28.40
CA GLU A 409 8.60 -21.42 -29.49
C GLU A 409 9.59 -22.57 -29.31
N LEU A 410 10.85 -22.28 -28.99
CA LEU A 410 11.86 -23.31 -28.78
C LEU A 410 11.64 -24.08 -27.48
N LEU A 411 11.25 -23.41 -26.38
CA LEU A 411 10.91 -24.09 -25.13
C LEU A 411 9.73 -25.05 -25.31
N LYS A 412 8.71 -24.64 -26.05
CA LYS A 412 7.54 -25.46 -26.36
C LYS A 412 7.93 -26.69 -27.22
N ALA A 413 8.78 -26.51 -28.21
CA ALA A 413 9.27 -27.61 -29.04
C ALA A 413 10.01 -28.69 -28.22
N HIS A 414 10.67 -28.30 -27.14
CA HIS A 414 11.35 -29.22 -26.20
C HIS A 414 10.50 -29.63 -25.01
N GLN A 415 9.18 -29.32 -25.00
CA GLN A 415 8.24 -29.64 -23.92
C GLN A 415 8.66 -29.09 -22.55
N ILE A 416 9.44 -28.00 -22.52
CA ILE A 416 9.90 -27.36 -21.29
C ILE A 416 8.77 -26.49 -20.73
N PRO A 417 8.38 -26.67 -19.46
CA PRO A 417 7.41 -25.80 -18.80
C PRO A 417 7.92 -24.35 -18.74
N TYR A 418 7.06 -23.39 -19.05
CA TYR A 418 7.43 -21.99 -18.99
C TYR A 418 6.31 -21.14 -18.40
N GLU A 419 6.67 -19.92 -18.00
CA GLU A 419 5.74 -18.90 -17.54
C GLU A 419 6.23 -17.51 -17.93
N VAL A 420 5.30 -16.63 -18.30
CA VAL A 420 5.62 -15.23 -18.59
C VAL A 420 5.17 -14.36 -17.43
N VAL A 421 6.10 -13.57 -16.93
CA VAL A 421 5.85 -12.56 -15.89
C VAL A 421 6.02 -11.18 -16.54
N PRO A 422 4.91 -10.47 -16.85
CA PRO A 422 4.96 -9.16 -17.46
C PRO A 422 5.78 -8.17 -16.65
N GLY A 423 6.39 -7.21 -17.33
CA GLY A 423 7.09 -6.08 -16.74
C GLY A 423 6.47 -4.74 -17.17
N VAL A 424 6.82 -3.68 -16.48
CA VAL A 424 6.40 -2.34 -16.88
C VAL A 424 7.22 -1.92 -18.11
N THR A 425 6.53 -1.71 -19.23
CA THR A 425 7.22 -1.30 -20.48
C THR A 425 7.73 0.13 -20.38
N SER A 426 8.92 0.36 -20.95
CA SER A 426 9.52 1.69 -21.09
C SER A 426 8.63 2.65 -21.90
N ALA A 427 7.83 2.13 -22.84
CA ALA A 427 6.91 2.93 -23.65
C ALA A 427 5.88 3.73 -22.84
N ILE A 428 5.57 3.29 -21.63
CA ILE A 428 4.63 3.95 -20.70
C ILE A 428 5.37 4.60 -19.55
N ALA A 429 6.31 3.91 -18.93
CA ALA A 429 6.98 4.38 -17.73
C ALA A 429 7.92 5.57 -18.00
N VAL A 430 8.69 5.54 -19.09
CA VAL A 430 9.63 6.61 -19.38
C VAL A 430 8.93 7.94 -19.70
N PRO A 431 7.88 7.99 -20.53
CA PRO A 431 7.06 9.21 -20.66
C PRO A 431 6.50 9.70 -19.34
N ALA A 432 5.94 8.81 -18.48
CA ALA A 432 5.39 9.18 -17.19
C ALA A 432 6.42 9.84 -16.25
N TYR A 433 7.67 9.33 -16.23
CA TYR A 433 8.77 9.92 -15.46
C TYR A 433 9.26 11.27 -16.02
N ASN A 434 8.92 11.56 -17.27
CA ASN A 434 9.20 12.84 -17.94
C ASN A 434 7.98 13.78 -17.99
N GLY A 435 6.92 13.52 -17.20
CA GLY A 435 5.73 14.36 -17.15
C GLY A 435 4.84 14.28 -18.41
N ILE A 436 5.01 13.25 -19.26
CA ILE A 436 4.23 13.06 -20.49
C ILE A 436 3.23 11.92 -20.28
N PRO A 437 1.94 12.19 -20.08
CA PRO A 437 0.91 11.15 -20.10
C PRO A 437 0.72 10.66 -21.54
N VAL A 438 0.93 9.38 -21.80
CA VAL A 438 0.78 8.83 -23.17
C VAL A 438 -0.66 8.88 -23.71
N THR A 439 -1.65 9.13 -22.84
CA THR A 439 -3.04 9.43 -23.19
C THR A 439 -3.56 10.57 -22.32
N HIS A 440 -4.40 11.45 -22.90
CA HIS A 440 -5.06 12.52 -22.17
C HIS A 440 -6.40 12.83 -22.83
N ARG A 441 -7.46 12.98 -22.02
CA ARG A 441 -8.83 13.12 -22.50
C ARG A 441 -9.02 14.25 -23.53
N ASP A 442 -8.32 15.36 -23.32
CA ASP A 442 -8.46 16.54 -24.17
C ASP A 442 -7.53 16.53 -25.41
N PHE A 443 -6.54 15.61 -25.46
CA PHE A 443 -5.51 15.62 -26.51
C PHE A 443 -5.55 14.38 -27.41
N CYS A 444 -5.82 13.19 -26.87
CA CYS A 444 -5.82 11.98 -27.65
C CYS A 444 -6.60 10.85 -26.99
N SER A 445 -7.20 9.97 -27.81
CA SER A 445 -7.95 8.78 -27.37
C SER A 445 -7.20 7.46 -27.60
N SER A 446 -6.01 7.52 -28.21
CA SER A 446 -5.21 6.32 -28.52
C SER A 446 -3.73 6.55 -28.33
N VAL A 447 -2.99 5.47 -28.12
CA VAL A 447 -1.52 5.42 -28.12
C VAL A 447 -1.07 4.27 -29.02
N HIS A 448 -0.08 4.54 -29.85
CA HIS A 448 0.53 3.58 -30.75
C HIS A 448 1.99 3.37 -30.35
N ILE A 449 2.35 2.13 -30.02
CA ILE A 449 3.72 1.76 -29.66
C ILE A 449 4.34 1.04 -30.85
N ILE A 450 5.43 1.61 -31.39
CA ILE A 450 5.98 1.25 -32.68
C ILE A 450 7.48 0.98 -32.51
N THR A 451 8.01 0.01 -33.24
CA THR A 451 9.46 -0.16 -33.36
C THR A 451 10.02 0.72 -34.48
N GLY A 452 11.01 1.54 -34.18
CA GLY A 452 11.74 2.32 -35.14
C GLY A 452 12.87 1.54 -35.87
N HIS A 453 12.93 0.22 -35.64
CA HIS A 453 13.98 -0.60 -36.27
C HIS A 453 13.59 -1.02 -37.69
N LYS A 454 14.50 -0.85 -38.65
CA LYS A 454 14.33 -1.30 -40.05
C LYS A 454 14.38 -2.82 -40.13
N LYS A 455 13.56 -3.44 -40.97
CA LYS A 455 13.71 -4.85 -41.37
C LYS A 455 14.93 -5.00 -42.28
N LYS A 456 15.46 -6.22 -42.43
CA LYS A 456 16.49 -6.54 -43.44
C LYS A 456 16.03 -6.08 -44.82
N GLY A 457 16.72 -5.10 -45.43
CA GLY A 457 16.40 -4.56 -46.75
C GLY A 457 16.08 -3.05 -46.77
N ASP A 458 16.41 -2.31 -45.69
CA ASP A 458 16.33 -0.82 -45.58
C ASP A 458 14.93 -0.18 -45.71
N THR A 459 13.85 -0.96 -45.67
CA THR A 459 12.49 -0.43 -45.70
C THR A 459 11.85 -0.45 -44.31
N TYR A 460 11.12 0.63 -43.98
CA TYR A 460 10.23 0.66 -42.82
C TYR A 460 8.92 -0.02 -43.18
N ASP A 461 8.44 -0.86 -42.27
CA ASP A 461 7.08 -1.43 -42.32
C ASP A 461 6.16 -0.56 -41.47
N ILE A 462 6.18 0.77 -41.71
CA ILE A 462 5.41 1.75 -40.95
C ILE A 462 4.52 2.51 -41.93
N ASP A 463 3.20 2.40 -41.75
CA ASP A 463 2.22 3.21 -42.45
C ASP A 463 2.08 4.57 -41.74
N PHE A 464 2.91 5.52 -42.12
CA PHE A 464 2.90 6.87 -41.55
C PHE A 464 1.58 7.60 -41.79
N GLU A 465 0.93 7.40 -42.95
CA GLU A 465 -0.35 8.03 -43.26
C GLU A 465 -1.46 7.53 -42.31
N ALA A 466 -1.51 6.22 -42.07
CA ALA A 466 -2.44 5.66 -41.11
C ALA A 466 -2.20 6.21 -39.70
N LEU A 467 -0.94 6.29 -39.26
CA LEU A 467 -0.59 6.82 -37.94
C LEU A 467 -0.98 8.29 -37.77
N VAL A 468 -0.75 9.13 -38.77
CA VAL A 468 -1.17 10.54 -38.73
C VAL A 468 -2.69 10.68 -38.66
N ARG A 469 -3.44 9.86 -39.43
CA ARG A 469 -4.91 9.87 -39.40
C ARG A 469 -5.52 9.48 -38.05
N THR A 470 -4.83 8.65 -37.25
CA THR A 470 -5.36 8.25 -35.93
C THR A 470 -5.39 9.37 -34.90
N LYS A 471 -4.62 10.44 -35.10
CA LYS A 471 -4.46 11.57 -34.15
C LYS A 471 -4.13 11.12 -32.71
N GLY A 472 -3.52 9.95 -32.56
CA GLY A 472 -3.07 9.39 -31.30
C GLY A 472 -1.67 9.80 -30.93
N THR A 473 -1.25 9.48 -29.71
CA THR A 473 0.15 9.58 -29.31
C THR A 473 0.96 8.46 -29.93
N LEU A 474 2.10 8.80 -30.55
CA LEU A 474 3.02 7.83 -31.16
C LEU A 474 4.25 7.69 -30.27
N VAL A 475 4.57 6.44 -29.89
CA VAL A 475 5.73 6.12 -29.07
C VAL A 475 6.63 5.17 -29.87
N PHE A 476 7.81 5.66 -30.30
CA PHE A 476 8.75 4.84 -31.05
C PHE A 476 9.86 4.33 -30.12
N LEU A 477 9.95 3.02 -30.02
CA LEU A 477 11.05 2.33 -29.35
C LEU A 477 12.15 1.98 -30.38
N MET A 478 13.43 1.94 -29.93
CA MET A 478 14.57 1.62 -30.78
C MET A 478 14.71 2.51 -32.03
N GLY A 479 14.20 3.72 -32.00
CA GLY A 479 14.12 4.63 -33.14
C GLY A 479 15.20 5.73 -33.20
N VAL A 480 16.17 5.77 -32.28
CA VAL A 480 17.12 6.90 -32.17
C VAL A 480 17.91 7.10 -33.47
N THR A 481 18.42 6.02 -34.05
CA THR A 481 19.18 6.06 -35.33
C THR A 481 18.31 6.37 -36.55
N ALA A 482 17.00 6.24 -36.39
CA ALA A 482 16.00 6.45 -37.44
C ALA A 482 15.18 7.75 -37.18
N LEU A 483 15.58 8.59 -36.19
CA LEU A 483 14.83 9.76 -35.80
C LEU A 483 14.49 10.69 -36.96
N ALA A 484 15.49 11.00 -37.80
CA ALA A 484 15.30 11.86 -38.97
C ALA A 484 14.30 11.26 -39.97
N ASP A 485 14.45 9.97 -40.28
CA ASP A 485 13.55 9.25 -41.19
C ASP A 485 12.12 9.18 -40.65
N ILE A 486 11.96 8.99 -39.34
CA ILE A 486 10.63 8.95 -38.66
C ILE A 486 9.96 10.32 -38.75
N CYS A 487 10.66 11.40 -38.39
CA CYS A 487 10.11 12.76 -38.46
C CYS A 487 9.75 13.12 -39.91
N ASP A 488 10.61 12.81 -40.85
CA ASP A 488 10.42 13.07 -42.29
C ASP A 488 9.21 12.28 -42.84
N GLY A 489 9.09 11.01 -42.45
CA GLY A 489 7.94 10.17 -42.81
C GLY A 489 6.62 10.72 -42.29
N LEU A 490 6.58 11.18 -41.05
CA LEU A 490 5.39 11.80 -40.45
C LEU A 490 5.02 13.12 -41.14
N LEU A 491 5.99 13.99 -41.44
CA LEU A 491 5.78 15.24 -42.17
C LEU A 491 5.26 14.99 -43.59
N LYS A 492 5.85 14.07 -44.33
CA LYS A 492 5.41 13.69 -45.69
C LYS A 492 4.01 13.10 -45.68
N ALA A 493 3.62 12.42 -44.60
CA ALA A 493 2.27 11.89 -44.39
C ALA A 493 1.25 12.95 -43.95
N GLY A 494 1.63 14.23 -43.88
CA GLY A 494 0.74 15.35 -43.57
C GLY A 494 0.61 15.68 -42.09
N MET A 495 1.56 15.24 -41.23
CA MET A 495 1.62 15.75 -39.87
C MET A 495 2.07 17.21 -39.86
N ARG A 496 1.44 18.04 -39.03
CA ARG A 496 1.82 19.46 -38.92
C ARG A 496 3.26 19.61 -38.38
N GLU A 497 3.99 20.60 -38.86
CA GLU A 497 5.39 20.84 -38.52
C GLU A 497 5.61 21.18 -37.04
N ASP A 498 4.65 21.88 -36.44
CA ASP A 498 4.65 22.30 -35.05
C ASP A 498 4.09 21.25 -34.06
N MET A 499 3.82 20.02 -34.54
CA MET A 499 3.37 18.92 -33.66
C MET A 499 4.39 18.68 -32.54
N PRO A 500 4.00 18.76 -31.26
CA PRO A 500 4.91 18.52 -30.15
C PRO A 500 5.52 17.11 -30.19
N ALA A 501 6.81 17.06 -29.96
CA ALA A 501 7.57 15.81 -29.94
C ALA A 501 8.67 15.87 -28.86
N ALA A 502 9.07 14.72 -28.35
CA ALA A 502 10.14 14.61 -27.38
C ALA A 502 10.97 13.35 -27.61
N ILE A 503 12.26 13.43 -27.28
CA ILE A 503 13.12 12.27 -27.12
C ILE A 503 13.52 12.14 -25.65
N LEU A 504 13.40 10.92 -25.11
CA LEU A 504 13.53 10.61 -23.70
C LEU A 504 14.62 9.57 -23.52
N GLN A 505 15.79 10.00 -23.04
CA GLN A 505 16.97 9.16 -22.83
C GLN A 505 16.96 8.57 -21.42
N GLN A 506 17.36 7.31 -21.28
CA GLN A 506 17.65 6.61 -20.03
C GLN A 506 16.62 6.88 -18.92
N GLY A 507 15.34 6.93 -19.29
CA GLY A 507 14.26 7.23 -18.36
C GLY A 507 14.26 6.31 -17.14
N THR A 508 13.83 6.83 -16.00
CA THR A 508 13.81 6.20 -14.66
C THR A 508 15.20 5.95 -14.05
N THR A 509 16.26 6.53 -14.61
CA THR A 509 17.63 6.48 -14.05
C THR A 509 18.15 7.88 -13.75
N ALA A 510 19.29 7.97 -13.07
CA ALA A 510 19.98 9.26 -12.87
C ALA A 510 20.48 9.90 -14.18
N GLY A 511 20.61 9.12 -15.25
CA GLY A 511 20.96 9.60 -16.58
C GLY A 511 19.77 10.10 -17.41
N GLN A 512 18.58 10.21 -16.81
CA GLN A 512 17.39 10.66 -17.52
C GLN A 512 17.60 12.06 -18.12
N LYS A 513 17.33 12.18 -19.42
CA LYS A 513 17.39 13.45 -20.16
C LYS A 513 16.20 13.53 -21.11
N ARG A 514 15.54 14.67 -21.16
CA ARG A 514 14.46 14.97 -22.09
C ARG A 514 14.86 16.11 -23.02
N ILE A 515 14.59 15.96 -24.30
CA ILE A 515 14.61 17.05 -25.28
C ILE A 515 13.20 17.17 -25.83
N SER A 516 12.57 18.30 -25.59
CA SER A 516 11.24 18.66 -26.13
C SER A 516 11.41 19.62 -27.29
N ALA A 517 10.73 19.34 -28.39
CA ALA A 517 10.76 20.13 -29.62
C ALA A 517 9.48 19.88 -30.41
N THR A 518 9.48 20.22 -31.69
CA THR A 518 8.44 19.83 -32.66
C THR A 518 8.92 18.73 -33.59
N VAL A 519 8.04 18.07 -34.30
CA VAL A 519 8.44 17.02 -35.28
C VAL A 519 9.44 17.55 -36.29
N SER A 520 9.28 18.83 -36.75
CA SER A 520 10.20 19.43 -37.71
C SER A 520 11.59 19.76 -37.13
N THR A 521 11.68 20.11 -35.83
CA THR A 521 12.94 20.60 -35.23
C THR A 521 13.63 19.54 -34.35
N LEU A 522 12.95 18.47 -33.97
CA LEU A 522 13.49 17.46 -33.05
C LEU A 522 14.80 16.81 -33.53
N PRO A 523 14.98 16.45 -34.82
CA PRO A 523 16.24 15.87 -35.29
C PRO A 523 17.44 16.78 -35.08
N GLU A 524 17.29 18.09 -35.39
CA GLU A 524 18.33 19.10 -35.22
C GLU A 524 18.67 19.33 -33.75
N GLU A 525 17.68 19.45 -32.88
CA GLU A 525 17.87 19.64 -31.43
C GLU A 525 18.57 18.42 -30.78
N VAL A 526 18.25 17.23 -31.22
CA VAL A 526 18.90 15.98 -30.78
C VAL A 526 20.36 15.94 -31.23
N GLN A 527 20.65 16.38 -32.44
CA GLN A 527 22.03 16.45 -32.95
C GLN A 527 22.87 17.48 -32.16
N LYS A 528 22.29 18.66 -31.82
CA LYS A 528 22.97 19.71 -31.05
C LYS A 528 23.29 19.26 -29.62
N GLN A 529 22.34 18.59 -28.97
CA GLN A 529 22.45 18.26 -27.56
C GLN A 529 23.05 16.89 -27.26
N GLY A 530 23.18 16.02 -28.24
CA GLY A 530 23.71 14.67 -28.14
C GLY A 530 22.82 13.74 -27.29
N ILE A 531 22.23 12.74 -27.92
CA ILE A 531 21.41 11.71 -27.23
C ILE A 531 22.08 10.36 -27.35
N GLN A 532 22.08 9.62 -26.26
CA GLN A 532 22.61 8.26 -26.20
C GLN A 532 21.49 7.24 -26.05
N THR A 533 21.69 6.04 -26.55
CA THR A 533 20.78 4.91 -26.31
C THR A 533 21.00 4.32 -24.90
N PRO A 534 19.93 3.80 -24.25
CA PRO A 534 18.56 3.67 -24.75
C PRO A 534 17.77 5.00 -24.66
N ALA A 535 16.97 5.29 -25.70
CA ALA A 535 16.05 6.42 -25.70
C ALA A 535 14.77 6.07 -26.47
N ILE A 536 13.71 6.84 -26.19
CA ILE A 536 12.36 6.68 -26.74
C ILE A 536 11.95 7.98 -27.40
N ILE A 537 11.28 7.93 -28.55
CA ILE A 537 10.69 9.09 -29.22
C ILE A 537 9.20 9.09 -28.94
N VAL A 538 8.65 10.22 -28.52
CA VAL A 538 7.21 10.43 -28.31
C VAL A 538 6.76 11.59 -29.19
N VAL A 539 5.70 11.37 -29.97
CA VAL A 539 5.10 12.40 -30.85
C VAL A 539 3.63 12.53 -30.53
N GLY A 540 3.17 13.73 -30.30
CA GLY A 540 1.75 14.02 -30.02
C GLY A 540 1.57 15.21 -29.11
N GLU A 541 0.34 15.76 -29.08
CA GLU A 541 -0.02 16.93 -28.28
C GLU A 541 0.33 16.81 -26.79
N VAL A 542 0.31 15.58 -26.26
CA VAL A 542 0.63 15.29 -24.87
C VAL A 542 2.06 15.68 -24.49
N CYS A 543 2.98 15.78 -25.46
CA CYS A 543 4.34 16.21 -25.20
C CYS A 543 4.43 17.66 -24.70
N ALA A 544 3.46 18.50 -25.02
CA ALA A 544 3.37 19.87 -24.50
C ALA A 544 3.09 19.93 -23.00
N LEU A 545 2.65 18.83 -22.38
CA LEU A 545 2.36 18.76 -20.96
C LEU A 545 3.60 18.46 -20.10
N ALA A 546 4.72 18.12 -20.71
CA ALA A 546 5.92 17.63 -20.04
C ALA A 546 6.38 18.54 -18.89
N ASP A 547 6.52 19.84 -19.13
CA ASP A 547 6.98 20.79 -18.11
C ASP A 547 5.94 21.01 -17.01
N ARG A 548 4.66 20.98 -17.38
CA ARG A 548 3.56 21.15 -16.43
C ARG A 548 3.48 19.98 -15.43
N PHE A 549 3.85 18.78 -15.85
CA PHE A 549 3.75 17.56 -15.05
C PHE A 549 5.12 16.95 -14.69
N ALA A 550 6.19 17.73 -14.72
CA ALA A 550 7.57 17.32 -14.41
C ALA A 550 7.78 16.98 -12.94
N TRP A 551 7.06 16.00 -12.42
CA TRP A 551 7.07 15.61 -10.99
C TRP A 551 8.38 14.98 -10.54
N HIS A 552 9.01 14.14 -11.39
CA HIS A 552 10.24 13.43 -11.04
C HIS A 552 11.46 14.35 -11.06
N GLU A 553 11.54 15.24 -12.06
CA GLU A 553 12.63 16.21 -12.21
C GLU A 553 12.64 17.26 -11.07
N ALA A 554 11.48 17.49 -10.42
CA ALA A 554 11.33 18.40 -9.29
C ALA A 554 11.80 17.80 -7.95
N LEU A 555 12.12 16.50 -7.89
CA LEU A 555 12.56 15.86 -6.65
C LEU A 555 13.99 16.30 -6.28
N PRO A 556 14.31 16.48 -4.99
CA PRO A 556 15.57 17.05 -4.50
C PRO A 556 16.84 16.31 -4.98
N LEU A 557 16.73 15.00 -5.19
CA LEU A 557 17.84 14.14 -5.60
C LEU A 557 17.71 13.62 -7.04
N ALA A 558 16.81 14.20 -7.84
CA ALA A 558 16.68 13.84 -9.25
C ALA A 558 18.03 14.00 -9.99
N GLY A 559 18.36 13.04 -10.85
CA GLY A 559 19.63 13.01 -11.57
C GLY A 559 20.86 12.63 -10.71
N ARG A 560 20.67 12.26 -9.43
CA ARG A 560 21.78 11.80 -8.59
C ARG A 560 21.84 10.29 -8.51
N LYS A 561 23.05 9.75 -8.70
CA LYS A 561 23.36 8.33 -8.50
C LYS A 561 24.12 8.18 -7.18
N ILE A 562 23.56 7.42 -6.25
CA ILE A 562 24.08 7.29 -4.88
C ILE A 562 24.42 5.83 -4.61
N LEU A 563 25.64 5.60 -4.13
CA LEU A 563 26.11 4.30 -3.65
C LEU A 563 25.97 4.25 -2.12
N VAL A 564 25.19 3.28 -1.60
CA VAL A 564 25.03 3.06 -0.16
C VAL A 564 25.81 1.84 0.27
N THR A 565 26.78 2.03 1.18
CA THR A 565 27.76 0.99 1.62
C THR A 565 27.59 0.56 3.07
N ARG A 566 26.38 0.59 3.63
CA ARG A 566 26.09 0.19 5.02
C ARG A 566 25.91 -1.33 5.15
N PRO A 567 25.91 -1.88 6.40
CA PRO A 567 25.50 -3.26 6.63
C PRO A 567 24.13 -3.57 6.02
N LYS A 568 23.94 -4.79 5.54
CA LYS A 568 22.76 -5.20 4.74
C LYS A 568 21.42 -4.85 5.40
N GLU A 569 21.35 -4.93 6.72
CA GLU A 569 20.11 -4.65 7.49
C GLU A 569 19.72 -3.17 7.53
N LEU A 570 20.70 -2.26 7.45
CA LEU A 570 20.49 -0.80 7.52
C LEU A 570 20.40 -0.12 6.14
N ILE A 571 20.80 -0.83 5.08
CA ILE A 571 20.80 -0.29 3.70
C ILE A 571 19.40 0.00 3.22
N SER A 572 18.45 -0.94 3.38
CA SER A 572 17.14 -0.90 2.73
C SER A 572 16.32 0.33 3.10
N GLN A 573 16.29 0.74 4.36
CA GLN A 573 15.53 1.93 4.80
C GLN A 573 16.11 3.23 4.25
N MET A 574 17.45 3.36 4.26
CA MET A 574 18.12 4.55 3.74
C MET A 574 17.98 4.62 2.22
N ALA A 575 18.19 3.51 1.53
CA ALA A 575 18.03 3.42 0.07
C ALA A 575 16.61 3.79 -0.37
N GLU A 576 15.60 3.32 0.36
CA GLU A 576 14.20 3.66 0.07
C GLU A 576 13.90 5.15 0.26
N LYS A 577 14.42 5.78 1.32
CA LYS A 577 14.30 7.23 1.52
C LYS A 577 14.94 8.02 0.40
N LEU A 578 16.17 7.66 0.00
CA LEU A 578 16.88 8.33 -1.08
C LEU A 578 16.17 8.16 -2.43
N ARG A 579 15.59 6.98 -2.72
CA ARG A 579 14.78 6.75 -3.93
C ARG A 579 13.51 7.60 -3.94
N ARG A 580 12.86 7.78 -2.80
CA ARG A 580 11.68 8.66 -2.69
C ARG A 580 12.00 10.12 -3.01
N GLU A 581 13.22 10.56 -2.74
CA GLU A 581 13.73 11.89 -3.09
C GLU A 581 14.25 11.97 -4.54
N GLY A 582 14.10 10.91 -5.35
CA GLY A 582 14.45 10.88 -6.77
C GLY A 582 15.83 10.34 -7.10
N ALA A 583 16.61 9.84 -6.14
CA ALA A 583 17.93 9.27 -6.41
C ALA A 583 17.87 7.87 -7.05
N GLU A 584 18.76 7.61 -8.02
CA GLU A 584 19.14 6.24 -8.40
C GLU A 584 20.08 5.67 -7.33
N VAL A 585 19.63 4.64 -6.58
CA VAL A 585 20.41 4.10 -5.47
C VAL A 585 20.93 2.71 -5.80
N LEU A 586 22.25 2.55 -5.70
CA LEU A 586 22.94 1.26 -5.73
C LEU A 586 23.27 0.83 -4.30
N GLU A 587 22.91 -0.39 -3.94
CA GLU A 587 23.17 -0.98 -2.62
C GLU A 587 24.38 -1.91 -2.72
N LEU A 588 25.47 -1.57 -2.02
CA LEU A 588 26.67 -2.39 -1.93
C LEU A 588 26.98 -2.64 -0.44
N PRO A 589 26.51 -3.76 0.13
CA PRO A 589 26.82 -4.08 1.52
C PRO A 589 28.33 -4.27 1.69
N ALA A 590 28.96 -3.37 2.44
CA ALA A 590 30.42 -3.42 2.69
C ALA A 590 30.77 -4.33 3.89
N ILE A 591 29.80 -4.70 4.71
CA ILE A 591 29.95 -5.56 5.90
C ILE A 591 28.81 -6.57 5.88
N LYS A 592 29.13 -7.84 6.05
CA LYS A 592 28.16 -8.93 6.24
C LYS A 592 27.67 -8.98 7.67
#